data_56be07b3413716080eec8ae4b73cff46
#
_entry.id   56be07b3413716080eec8ae4b73cff46
#
_cell.length_a   1.000
_cell.length_b   1.000
_cell.length_c   1.000
_cell.angle_alpha   90.00
_cell.angle_beta   90.00
_cell.angle_gamma   90.00
#
_symmetry.space_group_name_H-M   'P 1'
#
loop_
_entity.id
_entity.type
_entity.pdbx_description
1 polymer ?
#
loop_
_entity_poly.entity_id
_entity_poly.type
_entity_poly.pdbx_seq_one_letter_code
_entity_poly.pdbx_strand_id
1 'polypeptide(L)'
;MIPQTRFPVEPWAVREVGLNLDQLAQSESVFALSNGHIGVRGNLDEGDPHGLPGTYLNSFYETRPLPYAESGYGFPEQGQTIINVTDGKLIRLLVDDEPFDLRYGALREHERILDLRAGVLRRTVEWESPAGQVIRVRSTRMVSLTQRSIMAIRYEVEAVHDPARQ
;
A
#
# COMPACT_ATOMS: atom_id res chain seq x y z
N MET A 1 12.78 14.25 -10.01
CA MET A 1 11.62 15.18 -10.01
C MET A 1 10.38 14.34 -10.31
N ILE A 2 9.33 14.43 -9.49
CA ILE A 2 8.08 13.66 -9.71
C ILE A 2 7.30 14.35 -10.85
N PRO A 3 6.90 13.65 -11.91
CA PRO A 3 6.15 14.24 -13.00
C PRO A 3 4.79 14.75 -12.50
N GLN A 4 4.47 16.02 -12.71
CA GLN A 4 3.19 16.62 -12.32
C GLN A 4 1.98 15.95 -12.99
N THR A 5 2.17 15.34 -14.16
CA THR A 5 1.12 14.57 -14.86
C THR A 5 0.70 13.32 -14.11
N ARG A 6 1.62 12.71 -13.36
CA ARG A 6 1.32 11.51 -12.55
C ARG A 6 0.76 11.88 -11.17
N PHE A 7 1.22 12.99 -10.61
CA PHE A 7 0.77 13.51 -9.32
C PHE A 7 0.22 14.94 -9.50
N PRO A 8 -1.02 15.07 -9.97
CA PRO A 8 -1.65 16.38 -10.10
C PRO A 8 -1.80 17.05 -8.73
N VAL A 9 -1.67 18.37 -8.71
CA VAL A 9 -1.86 19.15 -7.49
C VAL A 9 -3.35 19.33 -7.23
N GLU A 10 -3.84 18.73 -6.16
CA GLU A 10 -5.25 18.79 -5.76
C GLU A 10 -5.37 19.25 -4.29
N PRO A 11 -6.35 20.07 -3.94
CA PRO A 11 -6.63 20.40 -2.55
C PRO A 11 -7.08 19.15 -1.78
N TRP A 12 -6.46 18.89 -0.63
CA TRP A 12 -6.85 17.83 0.30
C TRP A 12 -6.77 16.41 -0.27
N ALA A 13 -6.07 16.20 -1.35
CA ALA A 13 -5.83 14.89 -1.91
C ALA A 13 -4.41 14.75 -2.45
N VAL A 14 -3.87 13.55 -2.32
CA VAL A 14 -2.70 13.13 -3.10
C VAL A 14 -3.19 12.07 -4.06
N ARG A 15 -3.12 12.38 -5.35
CA ARG A 15 -3.54 11.46 -6.43
C ARG A 15 -2.33 10.97 -7.19
N GLU A 16 -2.32 9.68 -7.52
CA GLU A 16 -1.41 9.08 -8.47
C GLU A 16 -2.22 8.49 -9.63
N VAL A 17 -1.92 8.92 -10.83
CA VAL A 17 -2.51 8.40 -12.07
C VAL A 17 -1.48 7.51 -12.76
N GLY A 18 -1.91 6.30 -13.11
CA GLY A 18 -1.03 5.25 -13.62
C GLY A 18 -0.16 4.62 -12.54
N LEU A 19 0.67 3.68 -12.94
CA LEU A 19 1.59 2.95 -12.07
C LEU A 19 2.99 2.94 -12.67
N ASN A 20 3.98 3.19 -11.83
CA ASN A 20 5.40 3.01 -12.19
C ASN A 20 6.06 2.12 -11.13
N LEU A 21 6.39 0.91 -11.52
CA LEU A 21 6.98 -0.08 -10.62
C LEU A 21 8.38 0.31 -10.16
N ASP A 22 9.15 1.05 -10.96
CA ASP A 22 10.49 1.52 -10.58
C ASP A 22 10.46 2.54 -9.43
N GLN A 23 9.31 3.19 -9.22
CA GLN A 23 9.10 4.17 -8.16
C GLN A 23 8.15 3.67 -7.07
N LEU A 24 7.86 2.37 -7.05
CA LEU A 24 6.86 1.80 -6.16
C LEU A 24 7.17 2.05 -4.69
N ALA A 25 8.43 1.87 -4.26
CA ALA A 25 8.83 2.11 -2.87
C ALA A 25 8.57 3.54 -2.41
N GLN A 26 8.75 4.53 -3.30
CA GLN A 26 8.42 5.93 -3.02
C GLN A 26 6.92 6.15 -2.93
N SER A 27 6.16 5.64 -3.89
CA SER A 27 4.70 5.74 -3.90
C SER A 27 4.09 5.09 -2.66
N GLU A 28 4.56 3.91 -2.24
CA GLU A 28 4.11 3.25 -1.02
C GLU A 28 4.32 4.09 0.24
N SER A 29 5.39 4.91 0.27
CA SER A 29 5.64 5.84 1.38
C SER A 29 4.66 7.03 1.35
N VAL A 30 4.39 7.57 0.16
CA VAL A 30 3.48 8.71 -0.03
C VAL A 30 2.05 8.35 0.40
N PHE A 31 1.61 7.14 0.10
CA PHE A 31 0.26 6.64 0.40
C PHE A 31 0.15 5.90 1.75
N ALA A 32 1.07 6.15 2.67
CA ALA A 32 1.00 5.58 4.01
C ALA A 32 -0.16 6.15 4.83
N LEU A 33 -0.74 5.30 5.68
CA LEU A 33 -1.77 5.66 6.66
C LEU A 33 -1.30 5.32 8.07
N SER A 34 -1.59 6.19 9.04
CA SER A 34 -1.26 5.93 10.44
C SER A 34 -2.16 6.71 11.39
N ASN A 35 -2.35 6.16 12.60
CA ASN A 35 -3.02 6.83 13.72
C ASN A 35 -2.14 6.93 14.97
N GLY A 36 -0.82 6.71 14.84
CA GLY A 36 0.11 6.67 15.97
C GLY A 36 0.16 5.34 16.72
N HIS A 37 -0.73 4.38 16.43
CA HIS A 37 -0.69 3.02 16.94
C HIS A 37 -0.49 2.01 15.82
N ILE A 38 -1.29 2.06 14.79
CA ILE A 38 -1.13 1.27 13.56
C ILE A 38 -0.54 2.19 12.49
N GLY A 39 0.49 1.73 11.82
CA GLY A 39 1.06 2.37 10.64
C GLY A 39 1.16 1.38 9.49
N VAL A 40 0.64 1.75 8.33
CA VAL A 40 0.69 0.92 7.14
C VAL A 40 1.18 1.71 5.94
N ARG A 41 2.11 1.13 5.17
CA ARG A 41 2.53 1.69 3.90
C ARG A 41 1.42 1.51 2.86
N GLY A 42 1.46 2.33 1.83
CA GLY A 42 0.54 2.23 0.69
C GLY A 42 0.89 1.10 -0.27
N ASN A 43 1.25 -0.09 0.23
CA ASN A 43 1.48 -1.26 -0.61
C ASN A 43 0.22 -1.61 -1.41
N LEU A 44 0.41 -2.25 -2.57
CA LEU A 44 -0.69 -2.80 -3.35
C LEU A 44 -1.42 -3.88 -2.54
N ASP A 45 -2.73 -4.00 -2.72
CA ASP A 45 -3.56 -4.92 -1.91
C ASP A 45 -3.20 -6.39 -2.16
N GLU A 46 -2.80 -6.74 -3.38
CA GLU A 46 -2.36 -8.08 -3.78
C GLU A 46 -1.03 -8.51 -3.15
N GLY A 47 -0.29 -7.57 -2.56
CA GLY A 47 0.97 -7.80 -1.86
C GLY A 47 2.20 -7.83 -2.75
N ASP A 48 2.05 -8.15 -4.02
CA ASP A 48 3.12 -8.18 -5.01
C ASP A 48 2.73 -7.35 -6.24
N PRO A 49 3.68 -6.64 -6.87
CA PRO A 49 5.00 -6.33 -6.34
C PRO A 49 4.92 -5.35 -5.16
N HIS A 50 5.91 -5.38 -4.28
CA HIS A 50 6.06 -4.38 -3.23
C HIS A 50 7.49 -3.82 -3.25
N GLY A 51 7.63 -2.54 -2.92
CA GLY A 51 8.94 -1.91 -2.78
C GLY A 51 9.58 -2.27 -1.43
N LEU A 52 8.82 -2.08 -0.35
CA LEU A 52 9.25 -2.37 1.03
C LEU A 52 8.06 -2.88 1.85
N PRO A 53 8.26 -3.84 2.77
CA PRO A 53 7.25 -4.21 3.76
C PRO A 53 6.82 -2.99 4.57
N GLY A 54 5.63 -3.02 5.15
CA GLY A 54 5.19 -1.86 5.91
C GLY A 54 3.87 -2.05 6.62
N THR A 55 3.86 -2.89 7.64
CA THR A 55 2.81 -2.95 8.64
C THR A 55 3.47 -2.87 10.02
N TYR A 56 3.14 -1.84 10.77
CA TYR A 56 3.77 -1.51 12.04
C TYR A 56 2.72 -1.33 13.13
N LEU A 57 3.05 -1.79 14.32
CA LEU A 57 2.32 -1.48 15.54
C LEU A 57 3.27 -0.73 16.50
N ASN A 58 2.80 0.37 17.06
CA ASN A 58 3.55 1.07 18.10
C ASN A 58 3.75 0.16 19.31
N SER A 59 4.92 0.23 19.93
CA SER A 59 5.36 -0.60 21.06
C SER A 59 5.79 -2.03 20.70
N PHE A 60 5.89 -2.36 19.42
CA PHE A 60 6.49 -3.59 18.94
C PHE A 60 7.90 -3.31 18.40
N TYR A 61 8.90 -3.57 19.25
CA TYR A 61 10.29 -3.27 18.94
C TYR A 61 11.16 -4.51 19.10
N GLU A 62 12.16 -4.63 18.24
CA GLU A 62 13.32 -5.46 18.46
C GLU A 62 14.36 -4.66 19.26
N THR A 63 14.85 -5.23 20.33
CA THR A 63 15.88 -4.61 21.16
C THR A 63 17.21 -5.30 20.91
N ARG A 64 18.27 -4.53 20.71
CA ARG A 64 19.62 -5.04 20.49
C ARG A 64 20.62 -4.29 21.37
N PRO A 65 21.67 -4.97 21.88
CA PRO A 65 22.76 -4.28 22.53
C PRO A 65 23.51 -3.41 21.51
N LEU A 66 24.00 -2.27 21.97
CA LEU A 66 24.86 -1.38 21.20
C LEU A 66 26.28 -1.43 21.80
N PRO A 67 27.14 -2.36 21.32
CA PRO A 67 28.50 -2.43 21.81
C PRO A 67 29.30 -1.23 21.25
N TYR A 68 29.98 -0.51 22.16
CA TYR A 68 30.94 0.51 21.82
C TYR A 68 32.35 0.02 22.16
N ALA A 69 33.33 0.42 21.37
CA ALA A 69 34.73 0.10 21.62
C ALA A 69 35.23 0.73 22.95
N GLU A 70 34.64 1.88 23.30
CA GLU A 70 34.93 2.58 24.56
C GLU A 70 33.57 2.94 25.21
N SER A 71 33.51 2.78 26.56
CA SER A 71 32.34 3.22 27.31
C SER A 71 32.38 4.73 27.52
N GLY A 72 31.22 5.39 27.34
CA GLY A 72 31.08 6.83 27.54
C GLY A 72 29.79 7.16 28.29
N TYR A 73 29.84 8.17 29.14
CA TYR A 73 28.66 8.67 29.84
C TYR A 73 27.60 9.13 28.80
N GLY A 74 26.39 8.63 28.96
CA GLY A 74 25.27 8.99 28.08
C GLY A 74 25.21 8.21 26.78
N PHE A 75 26.08 7.24 26.54
CA PHE A 75 25.95 6.31 25.43
C PHE A 75 24.81 5.33 25.70
N PRO A 76 23.86 5.15 24.78
CA PRO A 76 22.79 4.18 24.96
C PRO A 76 23.34 2.74 24.92
N GLU A 77 23.00 1.93 25.90
CA GLU A 77 23.42 0.53 25.98
C GLU A 77 22.62 -0.37 25.03
N GLN A 78 21.40 0.06 24.69
CA GLN A 78 20.46 -0.68 23.86
C GLN A 78 19.84 0.20 22.79
N GLY A 79 19.70 -0.34 21.59
CA GLY A 79 18.93 0.23 20.51
C GLY A 79 17.57 -0.47 20.39
N GLN A 80 16.54 0.31 20.05
CA GLN A 80 15.20 -0.20 19.72
C GLN A 80 14.90 0.08 18.26
N THR A 81 14.42 -0.93 17.54
CA THR A 81 14.01 -0.80 16.15
C THR A 81 12.57 -1.29 16.02
N ILE A 82 11.70 -0.45 15.45
CA ILE A 82 10.34 -0.88 15.13
C ILE A 82 10.41 -1.98 14.08
N ILE A 83 9.63 -3.05 14.27
CA ILE A 83 9.60 -4.20 13.38
C ILE A 83 8.33 -4.23 12.55
N ASN A 84 8.42 -4.84 11.37
CA ASN A 84 7.24 -5.21 10.62
C ASN A 84 6.51 -6.33 11.35
N VAL A 85 5.21 -6.15 11.56
CA VAL A 85 4.32 -7.20 12.04
C VAL A 85 3.65 -7.90 10.86
N THR A 86 2.82 -8.91 11.15
CA THR A 86 2.05 -9.63 10.12
C THR A 86 1.31 -8.65 9.21
N ASP A 87 1.40 -8.89 7.89
CA ASP A 87 0.77 -8.00 6.91
C ASP A 87 -0.75 -8.21 6.84
N GLY A 88 -1.47 -7.36 7.56
CA GLY A 88 -2.93 -7.35 7.59
C GLY A 88 -3.61 -6.68 6.40
N LYS A 89 -2.83 -6.14 5.42
CA LYS A 89 -3.39 -5.47 4.22
C LYS A 89 -3.49 -6.40 3.02
N LEU A 90 -2.91 -7.59 3.09
CA LEU A 90 -2.80 -8.50 1.96
C LEU A 90 -4.15 -9.15 1.62
N ILE A 91 -4.60 -8.97 0.38
CA ILE A 91 -5.78 -9.61 -0.20
C ILE A 91 -5.37 -10.20 -1.54
N ARG A 92 -5.26 -11.54 -1.60
CA ARG A 92 -4.95 -12.22 -2.85
C ARG A 92 -6.24 -12.59 -3.59
N LEU A 93 -6.33 -12.17 -4.84
CA LEU A 93 -7.43 -12.47 -5.73
C LEU A 93 -6.95 -13.43 -6.82
N LEU A 94 -7.75 -14.44 -7.12
CA LEU A 94 -7.61 -15.28 -8.31
C LEU A 94 -8.73 -14.94 -9.27
N VAL A 95 -8.39 -14.78 -10.54
CA VAL A 95 -9.33 -14.63 -11.65
C VAL A 95 -9.27 -15.90 -12.43
N ASP A 96 -10.28 -16.75 -12.25
CA ASP A 96 -10.18 -18.18 -12.54
C ASP A 96 -8.97 -18.79 -11.81
N ASP A 97 -7.99 -19.33 -12.51
CA ASP A 97 -6.79 -19.93 -11.93
C ASP A 97 -5.57 -18.98 -11.96
N GLU A 98 -5.76 -17.72 -12.42
CA GLU A 98 -4.67 -16.75 -12.57
C GLU A 98 -4.64 -15.75 -11.40
N PRO A 99 -3.48 -15.54 -10.75
CA PRO A 99 -3.37 -14.53 -9.72
C PRO A 99 -3.46 -13.11 -10.31
N PHE A 100 -4.25 -12.26 -9.67
CA PHE A 100 -4.23 -10.83 -9.95
C PHE A 100 -2.89 -10.25 -9.50
N ASP A 101 -2.01 -9.99 -10.48
CA ASP A 101 -0.68 -9.44 -10.27
C ASP A 101 -0.34 -8.49 -11.42
N LEU A 102 -0.05 -7.24 -11.09
CA LEU A 102 0.21 -6.18 -12.07
C LEU A 102 1.51 -6.34 -12.87
N ARG A 103 2.32 -7.35 -12.56
CA ARG A 103 3.50 -7.73 -13.37
C ARG A 103 3.12 -8.55 -14.59
N TYR A 104 1.94 -9.16 -14.57
CA TYR A 104 1.43 -10.03 -15.63
C TYR A 104 0.12 -9.48 -16.19
N GLY A 105 -0.25 -9.91 -17.39
CA GLY A 105 -1.44 -9.39 -18.06
C GLY A 105 -1.26 -7.94 -18.53
N ALA A 106 -2.37 -7.23 -18.71
CA ALA A 106 -2.37 -5.84 -19.16
C ALA A 106 -3.05 -4.91 -18.16
N LEU A 107 -2.31 -3.95 -17.65
CA LEU A 107 -2.85 -2.87 -16.82
C LEU A 107 -3.54 -1.84 -17.71
N ARG A 108 -4.86 -1.76 -17.64
CA ARG A 108 -5.68 -0.83 -18.44
C ARG A 108 -5.84 0.51 -17.74
N GLU A 109 -6.07 0.48 -16.42
CA GLU A 109 -6.22 1.67 -15.58
C GLU A 109 -5.62 1.42 -14.19
N HIS A 110 -5.00 2.45 -13.63
CA HIS A 110 -4.57 2.46 -12.23
C HIS A 110 -4.62 3.87 -11.68
N GLU A 111 -5.31 4.02 -10.57
CA GLU A 111 -5.36 5.28 -9.82
C GLU A 111 -5.32 5.00 -8.32
N ARG A 112 -4.60 5.84 -7.59
CA ARG A 112 -4.64 5.89 -6.12
C ARG A 112 -4.91 7.30 -5.65
N ILE A 113 -5.75 7.44 -4.61
CA ILE A 113 -6.09 8.73 -4.01
C ILE A 113 -6.01 8.59 -2.49
N LEU A 114 -5.10 9.34 -1.88
CA LEU A 114 -5.12 9.59 -0.45
C LEU A 114 -5.99 10.82 -0.20
N ASP A 115 -7.22 10.58 0.27
CA ASP A 115 -8.17 11.61 0.64
C ASP A 115 -7.87 12.08 2.07
N LEU A 116 -7.28 13.26 2.20
CA LEU A 116 -6.84 13.80 3.49
C LEU A 116 -8.00 14.29 4.36
N ARG A 117 -9.18 14.57 3.77
CA ARG A 117 -10.37 14.95 4.53
C ARG A 117 -11.07 13.73 5.13
N ALA A 118 -11.20 12.67 4.34
CA ALA A 118 -11.82 11.43 4.79
C ALA A 118 -10.85 10.52 5.56
N GLY A 119 -9.53 10.75 5.46
CA GLY A 119 -8.50 9.92 6.08
C GLY A 119 -8.44 8.50 5.50
N VAL A 120 -8.66 8.36 4.19
CA VAL A 120 -8.72 7.06 3.51
C VAL A 120 -7.83 7.03 2.28
N LEU A 121 -7.29 5.86 1.99
CA LEU A 121 -6.63 5.56 0.72
C LEU A 121 -7.61 4.79 -0.15
N ARG A 122 -7.93 5.34 -1.33
CA ARG A 122 -8.71 4.66 -2.38
C ARG A 122 -7.79 4.24 -3.51
N ARG A 123 -8.10 3.10 -4.09
CA ARG A 123 -7.42 2.60 -5.28
C ARG A 123 -8.46 2.05 -6.25
N THR A 124 -8.27 2.33 -7.54
CA THR A 124 -9.02 1.73 -8.65
C THR A 124 -8.03 1.14 -9.63
N VAL A 125 -8.27 -0.09 -10.04
CA VAL A 125 -7.45 -0.81 -11.01
C VAL A 125 -8.38 -1.47 -12.01
N GLU A 126 -8.09 -1.34 -13.29
CA GLU A 126 -8.65 -2.19 -14.34
C GLU A 126 -7.52 -3.01 -14.96
N TRP A 127 -7.66 -4.31 -14.91
CA TRP A 127 -6.63 -5.26 -15.32
C TRP A 127 -7.23 -6.37 -16.18
N GLU A 128 -6.50 -6.72 -17.23
CA GLU A 128 -6.80 -7.85 -18.09
C GLU A 128 -5.83 -8.98 -17.80
N SER A 129 -6.37 -10.15 -17.47
CA SER A 129 -5.57 -11.35 -17.21
C SER A 129 -4.89 -11.83 -18.50
N PRO A 130 -3.81 -12.64 -18.42
CA PRO A 130 -3.22 -13.27 -19.59
C PRO A 130 -4.22 -14.10 -20.41
N ALA A 131 -5.26 -14.66 -19.77
CA ALA A 131 -6.36 -15.38 -20.46
C ALA A 131 -7.41 -14.43 -21.05
N GLY A 132 -7.29 -13.12 -20.84
CA GLY A 132 -8.15 -12.10 -21.42
C GLY A 132 -9.39 -11.76 -20.60
N GLN A 133 -9.49 -12.21 -19.37
CA GLN A 133 -10.54 -11.79 -18.44
C GLN A 133 -10.26 -10.36 -17.96
N VAL A 134 -11.24 -9.48 -18.05
CA VAL A 134 -11.10 -8.10 -17.58
C VAL A 134 -11.84 -7.93 -16.27
N ILE A 135 -11.12 -7.46 -15.27
CA ILE A 135 -11.70 -7.12 -13.95
C ILE A 135 -11.38 -5.69 -13.57
N ARG A 136 -12.28 -5.12 -12.79
CA ARG A 136 -12.04 -3.86 -12.06
C ARG A 136 -12.03 -4.13 -10.57
N VAL A 137 -10.93 -3.75 -9.92
CA VAL A 137 -10.76 -3.82 -8.48
C VAL A 137 -10.84 -2.41 -7.90
N ARG A 138 -11.66 -2.24 -6.87
CA ARG A 138 -11.69 -1.02 -6.06
C ARG A 138 -11.39 -1.38 -4.61
N SER A 139 -10.42 -0.70 -4.02
CA SER A 139 -10.15 -0.83 -2.60
C SER A 139 -10.23 0.53 -1.89
N THR A 140 -10.71 0.50 -0.65
CA THR A 140 -10.67 1.65 0.26
C THR A 140 -10.10 1.17 1.57
N ARG A 141 -8.98 1.76 1.97
CA ARG A 141 -8.26 1.42 3.20
C ARG A 141 -8.31 2.59 4.18
N MET A 142 -8.51 2.30 5.45
CA MET A 142 -8.44 3.29 6.52
C MET A 142 -7.75 2.72 7.75
N VAL A 143 -7.11 3.62 8.50
CA VAL A 143 -6.65 3.38 9.88
C VAL A 143 -7.44 4.34 10.77
N SER A 144 -8.24 3.78 11.69
CA SER A 144 -9.18 4.58 12.47
C SER A 144 -8.47 5.51 13.45
N LEU A 145 -8.84 6.79 13.45
CA LEU A 145 -8.33 7.78 14.42
C LEU A 145 -9.06 7.70 15.76
N THR A 146 -10.32 7.20 15.78
CA THR A 146 -11.13 7.10 16.98
C THR A 146 -11.01 5.74 17.66
N GLN A 147 -10.77 4.68 16.89
CA GLN A 147 -10.59 3.30 17.37
C GLN A 147 -9.18 2.84 17.05
N ARG A 148 -8.24 3.16 17.90
CA ARG A 148 -6.77 3.01 17.64
C ARG A 148 -6.33 1.65 17.15
N SER A 149 -7.04 0.60 17.54
CA SER A 149 -6.69 -0.81 17.21
C SER A 149 -7.36 -1.30 15.93
N ILE A 150 -8.04 -0.42 15.17
CA ILE A 150 -8.79 -0.83 13.99
C ILE A 150 -8.16 -0.26 12.72
N MET A 151 -7.88 -1.16 11.79
CA MET A 151 -7.68 -0.90 10.38
C MET A 151 -8.80 -1.63 9.62
N ALA A 152 -9.34 -1.01 8.58
CA ALA A 152 -10.38 -1.61 7.75
C ALA A 152 -10.04 -1.46 6.27
N ILE A 153 -10.40 -2.48 5.49
CA ILE A 153 -10.29 -2.49 4.04
C ILE A 153 -11.63 -2.91 3.46
N ARG A 154 -12.21 -2.08 2.59
CA ARG A 154 -13.29 -2.45 1.69
C ARG A 154 -12.67 -2.84 0.37
N TYR A 155 -12.98 -4.02 -0.12
CA TYR A 155 -12.44 -4.57 -1.36
C TYR A 155 -13.57 -5.04 -2.24
N GLU A 156 -13.63 -4.54 -3.47
CA GLU A 156 -14.71 -4.78 -4.43
C GLU A 156 -14.10 -5.25 -5.74
N VAL A 157 -14.67 -6.31 -6.31
CA VAL A 157 -14.25 -6.87 -7.59
C VAL A 157 -15.45 -6.90 -8.52
N GLU A 158 -15.26 -6.41 -9.73
CA GLU A 158 -16.27 -6.36 -10.79
C GLU A 158 -15.70 -7.01 -12.05
N ALA A 159 -16.40 -7.99 -12.64
CA ALA A 159 -16.08 -8.48 -13.97
C ALA A 159 -16.54 -7.44 -15.00
N VAL A 160 -15.61 -6.97 -15.84
CA VAL A 160 -15.91 -6.01 -16.89
C VAL A 160 -16.21 -6.75 -18.17
N HIS A 161 -17.48 -6.69 -18.61
CA HIS A 161 -17.87 -7.23 -19.92
C HIS A 161 -17.34 -6.33 -21.03
N ASP A 162 -16.50 -6.87 -21.89
CA ASP A 162 -16.06 -6.21 -23.11
C ASP A 162 -17.02 -6.61 -24.27
N PRO A 163 -17.93 -5.72 -24.69
CA PRO A 163 -18.88 -6.05 -25.75
C PRO A 163 -18.23 -6.28 -27.13
N ALA A 164 -16.94 -5.95 -27.27
CA ALA A 164 -16.19 -6.14 -28.51
C ALA A 164 -15.64 -7.58 -28.70
N ARG A 165 -15.84 -8.45 -27.71
CA ARG A 165 -15.35 -9.85 -27.72
C ARG A 165 -16.44 -10.91 -27.91
N GLN A 166 -17.56 -10.57 -28.55
CA GLN A 166 -18.56 -11.53 -29.02
C GLN A 166 -18.31 -11.96 -30.46
#